data_bbaff358d0ccf9012bc121f035e95b70
#
_entry.id   bbaff358d0ccf9012bc121f035e95b70
#
_cell.length_a   1.000
_cell.length_b   1.000
_cell.length_c   1.000
_cell.angle_alpha   90.00
_cell.angle_beta   90.00
_cell.angle_gamma   90.00
#
_symmetry.space_group_name_H-M   'P 1'
#
loop_
_entity.id
_entity.type
_entity.pdbx_description
1 polymer ?
#
loop_
_entity_poly.entity_id
_entity_poly.type
_entity_poly.pdbx_seq_one_letter_code
_entity_poly.pdbx_strand_id
1 'polypeptide(L)'
;MNCGPAFSISQSTFYIGVSSGNFTAGYLVAVNATTLAPILPHVHLIDPNTGQNATIPDDSSAAPTVGPDGDVYYGVFETACCSNHDRGWLLHFNSALTASKLPGAFGWDTTASVVAKAIVASYHGGSSYLLLTKYNNYKSTGGNGQNYVAITDPNTPMTDPVTGVSVMNVVMEQIGRTADGPPTGAVREWCINSSAIDPVTKSAIVNSEDGTNYRWDFTTNTLSQQMSLSPGVGEAYTPTVIGPDGTVYAINDAVLYAIGQ
;
A
#
# COMPACT_ATOMS: atom_id res chain seq x y z
N MET A 1 16.90 -2.30 1.35
CA MET A 1 15.53 -2.66 0.95
C MET A 1 15.04 -3.83 1.78
N ASN A 2 13.86 -3.71 2.37
CA ASN A 2 13.26 -4.71 3.27
C ASN A 2 12.01 -5.37 2.65
N CYS A 3 11.95 -5.46 1.32
CA CYS A 3 10.81 -6.03 0.62
C CYS A 3 10.95 -7.55 0.44
N GLY A 4 9.93 -8.30 0.84
CA GLY A 4 9.83 -9.73 0.56
C GLY A 4 9.36 -9.99 -0.88
N PRO A 5 9.60 -11.18 -1.43
CA PRO A 5 9.02 -11.58 -2.70
C PRO A 5 7.53 -11.94 -2.54
N ALA A 6 6.77 -11.80 -3.64
CA ALA A 6 5.41 -12.33 -3.73
C ALA A 6 5.34 -13.51 -4.69
N PHE A 7 4.58 -14.55 -4.31
CA PHE A 7 4.39 -15.72 -5.17
C PHE A 7 3.19 -15.54 -6.10
N SER A 8 3.33 -16.03 -7.34
CA SER A 8 2.19 -16.24 -8.23
C SER A 8 1.17 -17.19 -7.60
N ILE A 9 -0.08 -17.15 -8.07
CA ILE A 9 -1.14 -18.05 -7.57
C ILE A 9 -0.74 -19.54 -7.70
N SER A 10 -0.04 -19.90 -8.78
CA SER A 10 0.47 -21.25 -9.00
C SER A 10 1.71 -21.60 -8.16
N GLN A 11 2.28 -20.65 -7.43
CA GLN A 11 3.52 -20.78 -6.68
C GLN A 11 4.76 -21.18 -7.51
N SER A 12 4.66 -21.11 -8.85
CA SER A 12 5.75 -21.45 -9.77
C SER A 12 6.68 -20.27 -10.08
N THR A 13 6.23 -19.07 -9.82
CA THR A 13 6.93 -17.80 -10.04
C THR A 13 6.89 -16.99 -8.77
N PHE A 14 7.94 -16.25 -8.48
CA PHE A 14 7.87 -15.16 -7.53
C PHE A 14 8.35 -13.84 -8.16
N TYR A 15 7.82 -12.74 -7.66
CA TYR A 15 8.11 -11.39 -8.08
C TYR A 15 8.91 -10.69 -6.99
N ILE A 16 9.94 -9.95 -7.40
CA ILE A 16 10.82 -9.22 -6.46
C ILE A 16 11.16 -7.84 -7.03
N GLY A 17 11.08 -6.81 -6.20
CA GLY A 17 11.57 -5.48 -6.51
C GLY A 17 13.09 -5.41 -6.38
N VAL A 18 13.74 -4.79 -7.34
CA VAL A 18 15.19 -4.60 -7.38
C VAL A 18 15.51 -3.15 -7.72
N SER A 19 16.35 -2.51 -6.92
CA SER A 19 16.85 -1.17 -7.18
C SER A 19 18.14 -1.21 -8.01
N SER A 20 18.38 -0.18 -8.81
CA SER A 20 19.71 0.08 -9.34
C SER A 20 20.68 0.41 -8.19
N GLY A 21 21.95 0.11 -8.37
CA GLY A 21 22.94 0.30 -7.31
C GLY A 21 23.12 1.76 -6.83
N ASN A 22 22.57 2.71 -7.56
CA ASN A 22 22.56 4.15 -7.21
C ASN A 22 21.15 4.69 -6.93
N PHE A 23 20.16 3.80 -6.79
CA PHE A 23 18.76 4.13 -6.50
C PHE A 23 18.05 5.06 -7.49
N THR A 24 18.60 5.20 -8.72
CA THR A 24 18.00 6.06 -9.76
C THR A 24 16.98 5.37 -10.63
N ALA A 25 16.81 4.06 -10.47
CA ALA A 25 15.83 3.24 -11.18
C ALA A 25 15.39 2.05 -10.35
N GLY A 26 14.15 1.63 -10.53
CA GLY A 26 13.59 0.43 -9.96
C GLY A 26 13.22 -0.58 -11.04
N TYR A 27 13.23 -1.85 -10.68
CA TYR A 27 12.84 -2.97 -11.54
C TYR A 27 11.96 -3.95 -10.78
N LEU A 28 11.02 -4.56 -11.49
CA LEU A 28 10.29 -5.73 -11.01
C LEU A 28 10.73 -6.94 -11.83
N VAL A 29 11.17 -7.98 -11.12
CA VAL A 29 11.74 -9.20 -11.72
C VAL A 29 10.86 -10.38 -11.37
N ALA A 30 10.56 -11.22 -12.37
CA ALA A 30 9.90 -12.50 -12.18
C ALA A 30 10.93 -13.63 -12.34
N VAL A 31 10.93 -14.56 -11.40
CA VAL A 31 11.85 -15.70 -11.39
C VAL A 31 11.12 -17.01 -11.12
N ASN A 32 11.66 -18.11 -11.61
CA ASN A 32 11.15 -19.43 -11.31
C ASN A 32 11.36 -19.76 -9.83
N ALA A 33 10.31 -20.14 -9.12
CA ALA A 33 10.35 -20.36 -7.68
C ALA A 33 11.23 -21.54 -7.24
N THR A 34 11.54 -22.48 -8.15
CA THR A 34 12.37 -23.65 -7.86
C THR A 34 13.83 -23.42 -8.25
N THR A 35 14.07 -22.87 -9.45
CA THR A 35 15.42 -22.77 -10.01
C THR A 35 16.06 -21.39 -9.80
N LEU A 36 15.28 -20.39 -9.39
CA LEU A 36 15.64 -18.98 -9.29
C LEU A 36 16.11 -18.36 -10.62
N ALA A 37 15.88 -19.05 -11.73
CA ALA A 37 16.19 -18.51 -13.05
C ALA A 37 15.18 -17.42 -13.45
N PRO A 38 15.60 -16.34 -14.12
CA PRO A 38 14.68 -15.37 -14.69
C PRO A 38 13.72 -16.05 -15.68
N ILE A 39 12.41 -15.79 -15.53
CA ILE A 39 11.38 -16.31 -16.45
C ILE A 39 11.09 -15.30 -17.54
N LEU A 40 11.09 -14.02 -17.17
CA LEU A 40 10.72 -12.90 -18.02
C LEU A 40 11.83 -11.84 -17.95
N PRO A 41 11.96 -10.98 -18.96
CA PRO A 41 12.81 -9.81 -18.83
C PRO A 41 12.33 -8.98 -17.64
N HIS A 42 13.27 -8.33 -16.96
CA HIS A 42 12.93 -7.38 -15.89
C HIS A 42 12.10 -6.23 -16.46
N VAL A 43 11.12 -5.78 -15.68
CA VAL A 43 10.32 -4.60 -16.02
C VAL A 43 10.94 -3.38 -15.36
N HIS A 44 11.25 -2.37 -16.17
CA HIS A 44 11.66 -1.06 -15.68
C HIS A 44 10.44 -0.34 -15.11
N LEU A 45 10.52 0.12 -13.89
CA LEU A 45 9.43 0.80 -13.22
C LEU A 45 9.43 2.28 -13.63
N ILE A 46 8.29 2.73 -14.14
CA ILE A 46 8.13 4.07 -14.71
C ILE A 46 7.09 4.83 -13.91
N ASP A 47 7.39 6.07 -13.60
CA ASP A 47 6.47 7.02 -13.01
C ASP A 47 5.36 7.38 -14.01
N PRO A 48 4.09 7.08 -13.72
CA PRO A 48 2.98 7.33 -14.64
C PRO A 48 2.73 8.81 -14.95
N ASN A 49 3.19 9.72 -14.11
CA ASN A 49 3.01 11.16 -14.30
C ASN A 49 4.05 11.76 -15.25
N THR A 50 5.31 11.39 -15.07
CA THR A 50 6.41 12.02 -15.80
C THR A 50 6.94 11.17 -16.95
N GLY A 51 6.66 9.87 -16.97
CA GLY A 51 7.24 8.91 -17.91
C GLY A 51 8.72 8.63 -17.66
N GLN A 52 9.29 9.11 -16.55
CA GLN A 52 10.67 8.87 -16.14
C GLN A 52 10.77 7.65 -15.22
N ASN A 53 11.98 7.32 -14.79
CA ASN A 53 12.20 6.22 -13.86
C ASN A 53 11.46 6.47 -12.53
N ALA A 54 10.64 5.53 -12.11
CA ALA A 54 10.26 5.40 -10.72
C ALA A 54 11.39 4.75 -9.92
N THR A 55 11.55 5.10 -8.65
CA THR A 55 12.68 4.66 -7.84
C THR A 55 12.24 3.77 -6.68
N ILE A 56 13.16 2.91 -6.25
CA ILE A 56 13.04 2.09 -5.04
C ILE A 56 14.24 2.46 -4.17
N PRO A 57 14.09 3.37 -3.20
CA PRO A 57 15.17 3.71 -2.28
C PRO A 57 15.47 2.55 -1.32
N ASP A 58 16.59 2.61 -0.59
CA ASP A 58 17.02 1.52 0.28
C ASP A 58 16.18 1.37 1.54
N ASP A 59 15.45 2.40 1.93
CA ASP A 59 14.48 2.39 3.04
C ASP A 59 13.07 1.94 2.63
N SER A 60 12.85 1.65 1.34
CA SER A 60 11.55 1.14 0.88
C SER A 60 11.23 -0.21 1.50
N SER A 61 10.05 -0.31 2.11
CA SER A 61 9.52 -1.52 2.72
C SER A 61 8.40 -2.18 1.88
N ALA A 62 8.01 -1.58 0.75
CA ALA A 62 7.00 -2.12 -0.14
C ALA A 62 7.41 -3.49 -0.71
N ALA A 63 6.53 -4.48 -0.62
CA ALA A 63 6.66 -5.77 -1.29
C ALA A 63 5.65 -5.87 -2.44
N PRO A 64 5.93 -6.66 -3.49
CA PRO A 64 4.91 -6.95 -4.48
C PRO A 64 3.69 -7.63 -3.86
N THR A 65 2.50 -7.37 -4.42
CA THR A 65 1.26 -8.08 -4.08
C THR A 65 0.73 -8.74 -5.35
N VAL A 66 0.26 -9.99 -5.23
CA VAL A 66 -0.39 -10.70 -6.32
C VAL A 66 -1.89 -10.77 -6.06
N GLY A 67 -2.67 -10.20 -6.98
CA GLY A 67 -4.13 -10.23 -6.94
C GLY A 67 -4.69 -11.62 -7.23
N PRO A 68 -5.96 -11.89 -6.89
CA PRO A 68 -6.63 -13.17 -7.17
C PRO A 68 -6.74 -13.52 -8.67
N ASP A 69 -6.59 -12.55 -9.55
CA ASP A 69 -6.54 -12.71 -11.02
C ASP A 69 -5.12 -12.92 -11.55
N GLY A 70 -4.13 -12.89 -10.67
CA GLY A 70 -2.71 -13.02 -11.00
C GLY A 70 -2.01 -11.71 -11.32
N ASP A 71 -2.71 -10.59 -11.33
CA ASP A 71 -2.10 -9.28 -11.54
C ASP A 71 -1.15 -8.92 -10.39
N VAL A 72 -0.11 -8.14 -10.71
CA VAL A 72 0.98 -7.81 -9.79
C VAL A 72 0.97 -6.31 -9.51
N TYR A 73 1.01 -5.98 -8.23
CA TYR A 73 1.04 -4.61 -7.72
C TYR A 73 2.36 -4.36 -7.00
N TYR A 74 2.96 -3.20 -7.22
CA TYR A 74 4.20 -2.87 -6.55
C TYR A 74 4.32 -1.36 -6.27
N GLY A 75 4.64 -1.02 -5.03
CA GLY A 75 4.80 0.35 -4.56
C GLY A 75 6.17 0.93 -4.90
N VAL A 76 6.18 2.15 -5.47
CA VAL A 76 7.41 2.85 -5.86
C VAL A 76 7.31 4.33 -5.51
N PHE A 77 8.45 5.01 -5.39
CA PHE A 77 8.50 6.47 -5.42
C PHE A 77 8.26 7.02 -6.82
N GLU A 78 7.75 8.23 -6.91
CA GLU A 78 7.78 9.00 -8.14
C GLU A 78 9.20 9.50 -8.46
N THR A 79 9.39 10.02 -9.68
CA THR A 79 10.71 10.44 -10.20
C THR A 79 11.40 11.50 -9.36
N ALA A 80 10.65 12.43 -8.80
CA ALA A 80 11.17 13.56 -8.05
C ALA A 80 11.54 13.23 -6.60
N CYS A 81 11.62 11.97 -6.30
CA CYS A 81 11.73 11.43 -4.97
C CYS A 81 12.90 11.97 -4.17
N CYS A 82 12.87 11.71 -2.98
CA CYS A 82 13.90 11.19 -2.08
C CYS A 82 13.82 11.73 -0.66
N SER A 83 12.66 12.06 -0.18
CA SER A 83 12.44 12.27 1.24
C SER A 83 11.16 11.60 1.72
N ASN A 84 11.06 11.35 3.00
CA ASN A 84 9.78 11.05 3.63
C ASN A 84 8.77 12.14 3.25
N HIS A 85 7.51 11.76 3.09
CA HIS A 85 6.42 12.63 2.70
C HIS A 85 6.47 13.06 1.22
N ASP A 86 7.21 12.36 0.37
CA ASP A 86 7.06 12.42 -1.08
C ASP A 86 6.00 11.42 -1.55
N ARG A 87 5.47 11.65 -2.74
CA ARG A 87 4.48 10.78 -3.34
C ARG A 87 5.13 9.57 -4.00
N GLY A 88 4.29 8.60 -4.29
CA GLY A 88 4.67 7.42 -5.04
C GLY A 88 3.46 6.83 -5.76
N TRP A 89 3.67 5.70 -6.38
CA TRP A 89 2.67 5.00 -7.19
C TRP A 89 2.57 3.54 -6.77
N LEU A 90 1.37 3.01 -6.74
CA LEU A 90 1.14 1.58 -6.74
C LEU A 90 1.05 1.12 -8.21
N LEU A 91 2.19 0.72 -8.78
CA LEU A 91 2.22 0.24 -10.15
C LEU A 91 1.47 -1.09 -10.28
N HIS A 92 0.80 -1.28 -11.42
CA HIS A 92 -0.05 -2.42 -11.69
C HIS A 92 0.33 -3.06 -13.01
N PHE A 93 0.56 -4.37 -13.00
CA PHE A 93 0.99 -5.15 -14.15
C PHE A 93 0.14 -6.42 -14.29
N ASN A 94 0.07 -6.95 -15.50
CA ASN A 94 -0.40 -8.32 -15.69
C ASN A 94 0.61 -9.34 -15.10
N SER A 95 0.20 -10.57 -14.89
CA SER A 95 1.04 -11.64 -14.32
C SER A 95 2.31 -11.93 -15.10
N ALA A 96 2.32 -11.66 -16.41
CA ALA A 96 3.48 -11.86 -17.28
C ALA A 96 4.45 -10.66 -17.27
N LEU A 97 4.14 -9.58 -16.54
CA LEU A 97 4.88 -8.32 -16.52
C LEU A 97 5.10 -7.69 -17.91
N THR A 98 4.23 -7.96 -18.87
CA THR A 98 4.35 -7.47 -20.26
C THR A 98 3.49 -6.24 -20.55
N ALA A 99 2.58 -5.92 -19.65
CA ALA A 99 1.68 -4.79 -19.78
C ALA A 99 1.47 -4.09 -18.43
N SER A 100 1.64 -2.77 -18.43
CA SER A 100 1.18 -1.91 -17.34
C SER A 100 -0.32 -1.71 -17.44
N LYS A 101 -0.97 -1.63 -16.28
CA LYS A 101 -2.40 -1.36 -16.12
C LYS A 101 -2.59 -0.07 -15.33
N LEU A 102 -3.83 0.19 -14.91
CA LEU A 102 -4.20 1.37 -14.14
C LEU A 102 -3.43 1.43 -12.81
N PRO A 103 -2.60 2.46 -12.54
CA PRO A 103 -1.84 2.57 -11.28
C PRO A 103 -2.71 3.08 -10.14
N GLY A 104 -2.29 2.87 -8.90
CA GLY A 104 -2.80 3.56 -7.72
C GLY A 104 -2.08 4.89 -7.48
N ALA A 105 -2.77 5.86 -6.90
CA ALA A 105 -2.27 7.22 -6.69
C ALA A 105 -1.22 7.36 -5.56
N PHE A 106 -0.99 6.31 -4.79
CA PHE A 106 0.02 6.25 -3.76
C PHE A 106 0.48 4.80 -3.60
N GLY A 107 1.76 4.56 -3.43
CA GLY A 107 2.28 3.20 -3.33
C GLY A 107 3.64 3.10 -2.63
N TRP A 108 4.32 4.21 -2.43
CA TRP A 108 5.60 4.17 -1.75
C TRP A 108 5.41 3.66 -0.32
N ASP A 109 6.33 2.80 0.11
CA ASP A 109 6.38 2.26 1.47
C ASP A 109 5.09 1.53 1.90
N THR A 110 4.34 1.01 0.93
CA THR A 110 3.13 0.23 1.23
C THR A 110 3.05 -1.02 0.35
N THR A 111 2.68 -2.12 0.98
CA THR A 111 2.30 -3.37 0.33
C THR A 111 0.78 -3.43 0.33
N ALA A 112 0.15 -3.34 -0.83
CA ALA A 112 -1.30 -3.35 -0.91
C ALA A 112 -1.89 -4.65 -0.36
N SER A 113 -2.93 -4.55 0.47
CA SER A 113 -3.64 -5.72 0.98
C SER A 113 -4.87 -6.02 0.12
N VAL A 114 -5.04 -7.27 -0.29
CA VAL A 114 -6.20 -7.69 -1.08
C VAL A 114 -7.44 -7.77 -0.20
N VAL A 115 -8.51 -7.10 -0.63
CA VAL A 115 -9.80 -7.06 0.05
C VAL A 115 -10.84 -7.75 -0.82
N ALA A 116 -11.46 -8.81 -0.30
CA ALA A 116 -12.52 -9.49 -1.03
C ALA A 116 -13.72 -8.54 -1.24
N LYS A 117 -14.22 -8.43 -2.47
CA LYS A 117 -15.41 -7.62 -2.79
C LYS A 117 -16.57 -7.86 -1.82
N ALA A 118 -16.79 -9.10 -1.44
CA ALA A 118 -17.94 -9.53 -0.62
C ALA A 118 -17.98 -8.91 0.79
N ILE A 119 -16.86 -8.41 1.31
CA ILE A 119 -16.80 -7.79 2.63
C ILE A 119 -16.95 -6.27 2.60
N VAL A 120 -17.01 -5.65 1.41
CA VAL A 120 -17.21 -4.20 1.22
C VAL A 120 -18.63 -3.97 0.70
N ALA A 121 -19.58 -3.86 1.62
CA ALA A 121 -21.01 -3.84 1.28
C ALA A 121 -21.43 -2.64 0.41
N SER A 122 -20.74 -1.51 0.51
CA SER A 122 -20.99 -0.30 -0.29
C SER A 122 -20.47 -0.41 -1.72
N TYR A 123 -19.64 -1.40 -2.05
CA TYR A 123 -19.08 -1.55 -3.38
C TYR A 123 -20.01 -2.35 -4.30
N HIS A 124 -20.42 -1.72 -5.39
CA HIS A 124 -21.30 -2.30 -6.41
C HIS A 124 -20.65 -2.39 -7.80
N GLY A 125 -19.34 -2.13 -7.89
CA GLY A 125 -18.58 -2.19 -9.14
C GLY A 125 -18.32 -3.60 -9.66
N GLY A 126 -17.61 -3.68 -10.80
CA GLY A 126 -17.38 -4.92 -11.54
C GLY A 126 -16.19 -5.76 -11.04
N SER A 127 -15.25 -5.19 -10.30
CA SER A 127 -14.06 -5.91 -9.86
C SER A 127 -14.40 -7.01 -8.87
N SER A 128 -13.67 -8.13 -8.93
CA SER A 128 -13.86 -9.28 -8.03
C SER A 128 -13.19 -9.09 -6.66
N TYR A 129 -12.22 -8.20 -6.59
CA TYR A 129 -11.50 -7.80 -5.38
C TYR A 129 -11.15 -6.31 -5.45
N LEU A 130 -10.73 -5.78 -4.33
CA LEU A 130 -10.28 -4.41 -4.12
C LEU A 130 -8.90 -4.44 -3.45
N LEU A 131 -8.25 -3.29 -3.36
CA LEU A 131 -6.95 -3.14 -2.70
C LEU A 131 -7.05 -2.11 -1.58
N LEU A 132 -6.52 -2.44 -0.41
CA LEU A 132 -6.34 -1.50 0.68
C LEU A 132 -4.89 -1.01 0.66
N THR A 133 -4.70 0.31 0.67
CA THR A 133 -3.40 0.98 0.59
C THR A 133 -3.45 2.33 1.30
N LYS A 134 -2.29 2.93 1.52
CA LYS A 134 -2.20 4.36 1.86
C LYS A 134 -2.65 5.20 0.66
N TYR A 135 -3.26 6.33 0.94
CA TYR A 135 -3.56 7.38 -0.03
C TYR A 135 -3.23 8.73 0.60
N ASN A 136 -1.95 8.95 0.80
CA ASN A 136 -1.44 10.15 1.43
C ASN A 136 -1.34 11.30 0.41
N ASN A 137 -1.82 12.49 0.79
CA ASN A 137 -1.80 13.69 -0.02
C ASN A 137 -0.94 14.76 0.67
N TYR A 138 0.34 14.50 0.76
CA TYR A 138 1.28 15.39 1.44
C TYR A 138 1.28 16.80 0.86
N LYS A 139 1.25 17.78 1.74
CA LYS A 139 1.21 19.19 1.37
C LYS A 139 2.49 19.65 0.70
N SER A 140 3.62 19.07 1.09
CA SER A 140 4.94 19.34 0.52
C SER A 140 5.05 18.99 -0.96
N THR A 141 4.24 18.07 -1.44
CA THR A 141 4.25 17.56 -2.83
C THR A 141 3.03 17.98 -3.64
N GLY A 142 2.39 19.07 -3.26
CA GLY A 142 1.22 19.63 -3.98
C GLY A 142 -0.13 19.09 -3.52
N GLY A 143 -0.18 18.17 -2.57
CA GLY A 143 -1.41 17.69 -1.96
C GLY A 143 -1.99 18.69 -0.95
N ASN A 144 -3.13 18.35 -0.39
CA ASN A 144 -3.87 19.19 0.57
C ASN A 144 -3.52 18.88 2.04
N GLY A 145 -2.64 17.90 2.30
CA GLY A 145 -2.28 17.46 3.66
C GLY A 145 -3.34 16.55 4.30
N GLN A 146 -4.36 16.14 3.55
CA GLN A 146 -5.36 15.19 4.01
C GLN A 146 -4.89 13.77 3.66
N ASN A 147 -4.31 13.09 4.62
CA ASN A 147 -3.75 11.76 4.45
C ASN A 147 -4.80 10.69 4.78
N TYR A 148 -4.98 9.72 3.87
CA TYR A 148 -6.00 8.69 3.97
C TYR A 148 -5.38 7.29 3.95
N VAL A 149 -6.08 6.33 4.57
CA VAL A 149 -6.06 4.93 4.17
C VAL A 149 -7.28 4.69 3.30
N ALA A 150 -7.10 4.00 2.17
CA ALA A 150 -8.14 3.86 1.17
C ALA A 150 -8.31 2.41 0.69
N ILE A 151 -9.53 2.06 0.34
CA ILE A 151 -9.85 0.89 -0.48
C ILE A 151 -10.07 1.38 -1.91
N THR A 152 -9.34 0.81 -2.86
CA THR A 152 -9.36 1.20 -4.27
C THR A 152 -9.81 0.06 -5.17
N ASP A 153 -10.48 0.42 -6.27
CA ASP A 153 -10.86 -0.51 -7.34
C ASP A 153 -9.76 -0.53 -8.40
N PRO A 154 -9.06 -1.65 -8.59
CA PRO A 154 -7.93 -1.74 -9.51
C PRO A 154 -8.31 -1.60 -10.99
N ASN A 155 -9.58 -1.69 -11.34
CA ASN A 155 -10.05 -1.72 -12.73
C ASN A 155 -10.92 -0.52 -13.13
N THR A 156 -11.32 0.32 -12.17
CA THR A 156 -12.14 1.51 -12.44
C THR A 156 -11.29 2.77 -12.30
N PRO A 157 -11.23 3.65 -13.31
CA PRO A 157 -10.39 4.84 -13.25
C PRO A 157 -11.06 6.00 -12.49
N MET A 158 -10.23 6.80 -11.81
CA MET A 158 -10.52 8.18 -11.44
C MET A 158 -9.35 9.08 -11.82
N THR A 159 -9.53 10.38 -11.77
CA THR A 159 -8.43 11.34 -11.95
C THR A 159 -7.80 11.67 -10.60
N ASP A 160 -6.50 11.46 -10.46
CA ASP A 160 -5.78 11.89 -9.27
C ASP A 160 -5.82 13.43 -9.13
N PRO A 161 -6.32 13.97 -8.01
CA PRO A 161 -6.50 15.41 -7.86
C PRO A 161 -5.19 16.20 -7.78
N VAL A 162 -4.07 15.53 -7.53
CA VAL A 162 -2.76 16.18 -7.39
C VAL A 162 -2.04 16.25 -8.75
N THR A 163 -1.98 15.13 -9.47
CA THR A 163 -1.19 15.01 -10.71
C THR A 163 -2.03 15.08 -11.98
N GLY A 164 -3.33 14.82 -11.89
CA GLY A 164 -4.20 14.69 -13.07
C GLY A 164 -4.08 13.35 -13.79
N VAL A 165 -3.27 12.43 -13.32
CA VAL A 165 -3.10 11.09 -13.88
C VAL A 165 -4.36 10.24 -13.62
N SER A 166 -4.69 9.38 -14.58
CA SER A 166 -5.75 8.37 -14.40
C SER A 166 -5.26 7.26 -13.47
N VAL A 167 -5.95 7.05 -12.35
CA VAL A 167 -5.56 6.12 -11.29
C VAL A 167 -6.74 5.28 -10.83
N MET A 168 -6.48 4.25 -10.03
CA MET A 168 -7.50 3.40 -9.40
C MET A 168 -8.49 4.23 -8.60
N ASN A 169 -9.78 3.99 -8.80
CA ASN A 169 -10.85 4.71 -8.12
C ASN A 169 -10.91 4.38 -6.62
N VAL A 170 -10.98 5.41 -5.80
CA VAL A 170 -11.21 5.27 -4.36
C VAL A 170 -12.67 4.87 -4.12
N VAL A 171 -12.88 3.75 -3.45
CA VAL A 171 -14.20 3.19 -3.07
C VAL A 171 -14.61 3.63 -1.69
N MET A 172 -13.66 3.57 -0.76
CA MET A 172 -13.81 3.96 0.64
C MET A 172 -12.50 4.54 1.14
N GLU A 173 -12.59 5.45 2.11
CA GLU A 173 -11.39 6.03 2.74
C GLU A 173 -11.65 6.43 4.18
N GLN A 174 -10.57 6.49 4.98
CA GLN A 174 -10.53 7.07 6.32
C GLN A 174 -9.39 8.07 6.41
N ILE A 175 -9.71 9.29 6.83
CA ILE A 175 -8.74 10.35 7.05
C ILE A 175 -7.96 10.10 8.34
N GLY A 176 -6.69 10.54 8.37
CA GLY A 176 -5.86 10.54 9.59
C GLY A 176 -6.57 11.24 10.75
N ARG A 177 -6.44 10.70 11.95
CA ARG A 177 -7.23 11.13 13.11
C ARG A 177 -6.62 12.29 13.89
N THR A 178 -5.34 12.50 13.75
CA THR A 178 -4.57 13.46 14.55
C THR A 178 -4.05 14.57 13.65
N ALA A 179 -4.12 15.82 14.13
CA ALA A 179 -3.56 16.95 13.40
C ALA A 179 -2.04 16.83 13.26
N ASP A 180 -1.54 17.17 12.08
CA ASP A 180 -0.12 17.22 11.79
C ASP A 180 0.41 18.64 11.97
N GLY A 181 0.65 19.01 13.23
CA GLY A 181 1.19 20.30 13.66
C GLY A 181 0.27 21.50 13.42
N PRO A 182 0.52 22.62 14.10
CA PRO A 182 -0.14 23.90 13.83
C PRO A 182 0.53 24.63 12.66
N PRO A 183 -0.17 25.42 11.87
CA PRO A 183 -1.61 25.76 11.80
C PRO A 183 -2.27 25.28 10.49
N THR A 184 -1.92 24.14 9.95
CA THR A 184 -2.13 23.85 8.53
C THR A 184 -3.43 23.11 8.19
N GLY A 185 -4.15 22.55 9.16
CA GLY A 185 -5.27 21.66 8.91
C GLY A 185 -4.89 20.31 8.28
N ALA A 186 -3.57 20.03 8.14
CA ALA A 186 -3.07 18.73 7.73
C ALA A 186 -3.29 17.71 8.85
N VAL A 187 -3.38 16.44 8.46
CA VAL A 187 -3.48 15.31 9.39
C VAL A 187 -2.29 14.38 9.21
N ARG A 188 -1.94 13.68 10.29
CA ARG A 188 -0.89 12.68 10.28
C ARG A 188 -1.19 11.58 9.29
N GLU A 189 -0.14 11.01 8.74
CA GLU A 189 -0.25 9.96 7.76
C GLU A 189 -0.66 8.61 8.38
N TRP A 190 -1.10 7.72 7.51
CA TRP A 190 -1.24 6.32 7.82
C TRP A 190 0.10 5.63 7.57
N CYS A 191 0.74 5.20 8.64
CA CYS A 191 2.04 4.56 8.60
C CYS A 191 1.86 3.04 8.58
N ILE A 192 1.46 2.50 7.44
CA ILE A 192 1.21 1.07 7.25
C ILE A 192 2.07 0.53 6.11
N ASN A 193 2.81 -0.53 6.36
CA ASN A 193 3.39 -1.34 5.30
C ASN A 193 2.29 -2.20 4.64
N SER A 194 1.66 -3.08 5.42
CA SER A 194 0.45 -3.79 5.01
C SER A 194 -0.56 -3.88 6.14
N SER A 195 -1.84 -3.82 5.79
CA SER A 195 -2.95 -3.96 6.73
C SER A 195 -3.36 -5.42 6.88
N ALA A 196 -3.76 -5.82 8.07
CA ALA A 196 -4.41 -7.11 8.27
C ALA A 196 -5.91 -7.00 7.93
N ILE A 197 -6.37 -7.81 6.98
CA ILE A 197 -7.79 -7.88 6.61
C ILE A 197 -8.45 -8.99 7.40
N ASP A 198 -9.53 -8.65 8.11
CA ASP A 198 -10.36 -9.60 8.83
C ASP A 198 -11.69 -9.81 8.06
N PRO A 199 -11.82 -10.92 7.32
CA PRO A 199 -13.03 -11.19 6.54
C PRO A 199 -14.23 -11.55 7.43
N VAL A 200 -14.01 -12.00 8.66
CA VAL A 200 -15.07 -12.39 9.59
C VAL A 200 -15.81 -11.16 10.12
N THR A 201 -15.06 -10.18 10.59
CA THR A 201 -15.61 -8.91 11.08
C THR A 201 -15.77 -7.86 9.99
N LYS A 202 -15.38 -8.17 8.73
CA LYS A 202 -15.41 -7.25 7.58
C LYS A 202 -14.68 -5.94 7.88
N SER A 203 -13.46 -6.05 8.34
CA SER A 203 -12.66 -4.92 8.79
C SER A 203 -11.20 -5.04 8.38
N ALA A 204 -10.45 -3.97 8.54
CA ALA A 204 -8.99 -3.98 8.50
C ALA A 204 -8.41 -3.44 9.81
N ILE A 205 -7.23 -3.92 10.13
CA ILE A 205 -6.40 -3.35 11.19
C ILE A 205 -5.33 -2.50 10.52
N VAL A 206 -5.26 -1.23 10.90
CA VAL A 206 -4.39 -0.22 10.28
C VAL A 206 -3.67 0.60 11.35
N ASN A 207 -2.39 0.88 11.13
CA ASN A 207 -1.58 1.73 12.01
C ASN A 207 -1.51 3.16 11.47
N SER A 208 -1.51 4.12 12.38
CA SER A 208 -1.30 5.53 12.08
C SER A 208 0.02 6.01 12.67
N GLU A 209 0.61 7.03 12.06
CA GLU A 209 1.77 7.74 12.59
C GLU A 209 1.54 8.34 14.00
N ASP A 210 0.29 8.48 14.41
CA ASP A 210 -0.04 8.95 15.77
C ASP A 210 0.21 7.90 16.88
N GLY A 211 0.78 6.75 16.54
CA GLY A 211 1.10 5.69 17.50
C GLY A 211 -0.09 4.82 17.86
N THR A 212 -1.18 4.91 17.11
CA THR A 212 -2.42 4.19 17.39
C THR A 212 -2.74 3.17 16.30
N ASN A 213 -3.16 1.99 16.72
CA ASN A 213 -3.71 0.94 15.87
C ASN A 213 -5.22 1.07 15.85
N TYR A 214 -5.82 1.05 14.65
CA TYR A 214 -7.26 1.21 14.46
C TYR A 214 -7.87 0.00 13.76
N ARG A 215 -9.12 -0.33 14.13
CA ARG A 215 -9.98 -1.22 13.36
C ARG A 215 -10.90 -0.38 12.46
N TRP A 216 -10.74 -0.51 11.15
CA TRP A 216 -11.62 0.10 10.16
C TRP A 216 -12.72 -0.88 9.77
N ASP A 217 -13.95 -0.61 10.18
CA ASP A 217 -15.15 -1.39 9.84
C ASP A 217 -15.65 -1.00 8.44
N PHE A 218 -15.69 -1.96 7.52
CA PHE A 218 -16.10 -1.74 6.12
C PHE A 218 -17.62 -1.67 5.95
N THR A 219 -18.40 -2.12 6.95
CA THR A 219 -19.87 -2.05 6.90
C THR A 219 -20.37 -0.65 7.20
N THR A 220 -19.75 0.00 8.16
CA THR A 220 -20.15 1.34 8.64
C THR A 220 -19.25 2.45 8.10
N ASN A 221 -18.13 2.11 7.48
CA ASN A 221 -17.05 3.01 7.10
C ASN A 221 -16.56 3.87 8.28
N THR A 222 -16.33 3.25 9.42
CA THR A 222 -15.87 3.95 10.64
C THR A 222 -14.66 3.26 11.26
N LEU A 223 -13.84 4.03 11.99
CA LEU A 223 -12.83 3.49 12.88
C LEU A 223 -13.50 3.06 14.19
N SER A 224 -13.92 1.79 14.25
CA SER A 224 -14.81 1.27 15.29
C SER A 224 -14.11 0.95 16.61
N GLN A 225 -12.81 0.69 16.57
CA GLN A 225 -11.96 0.40 17.74
C GLN A 225 -10.58 1.04 17.54
N GLN A 226 -9.92 1.32 18.64
CA GLN A 226 -8.55 1.84 18.64
C GLN A 226 -7.77 1.39 19.85
N MET A 227 -6.45 1.25 19.67
CA MET A 227 -5.49 0.93 20.74
C MET A 227 -4.26 1.81 20.56
N SER A 228 -3.96 2.65 21.55
CA SER A 228 -2.69 3.39 21.58
C SER A 228 -1.56 2.42 21.91
N LEU A 229 -0.55 2.34 21.03
CA LEU A 229 0.62 1.48 21.18
C LEU A 229 1.78 2.25 21.79
N SER A 230 2.00 3.47 21.34
CA SER A 230 3.04 4.35 21.89
C SER A 230 2.50 5.77 22.06
N PRO A 231 3.04 6.58 22.98
CA PRO A 231 2.72 7.98 23.06
C PRO A 231 3.44 8.78 21.95
N GLY A 232 2.71 9.62 21.23
CA GLY A 232 3.28 10.50 20.21
C GLY A 232 3.43 9.84 18.84
N VAL A 233 4.41 10.30 18.08
CA VAL A 233 4.67 9.80 16.74
C VAL A 233 5.32 8.43 16.82
N GLY A 234 4.71 7.45 16.19
CA GLY A 234 5.25 6.11 16.05
C GLY A 234 5.19 5.68 14.59
N GLU A 235 6.08 4.77 14.20
CA GLU A 235 6.18 4.30 12.83
C GLU A 235 6.03 2.78 12.75
N ALA A 236 5.19 2.33 11.84
CA ALA A 236 4.90 0.92 11.63
C ALA A 236 5.23 0.51 10.20
N TYR A 237 6.51 0.42 9.87
CA TYR A 237 6.97 -0.03 8.54
C TYR A 237 6.91 -1.55 8.36
N THR A 238 6.27 -2.25 9.26
CA THR A 238 6.13 -3.70 9.20
C THR A 238 4.67 -4.10 9.03
N PRO A 239 4.40 -5.29 8.45
CA PRO A 239 3.04 -5.78 8.31
C PRO A 239 2.35 -5.95 9.66
N THR A 240 1.07 -5.57 9.72
CA THR A 240 0.16 -5.97 10.80
C THR A 240 -0.46 -7.31 10.43
N VAL A 241 -0.53 -8.25 11.37
CA VAL A 241 -1.12 -9.58 11.15
C VAL A 241 -2.10 -9.94 12.26
N ILE A 242 -3.06 -10.83 11.92
CA ILE A 242 -3.99 -11.42 12.88
C ILE A 242 -3.65 -12.89 13.01
N GLY A 243 -3.37 -13.33 14.23
CA GLY A 243 -3.13 -14.73 14.57
C GLY A 243 -4.42 -15.57 14.48
N PRO A 244 -4.30 -16.92 14.48
CA PRO A 244 -5.45 -17.80 14.37
C PRO A 244 -6.40 -17.74 15.58
N ASP A 245 -5.93 -17.23 16.69
CA ASP A 245 -6.69 -16.99 17.92
C ASP A 245 -7.34 -15.59 17.97
N GLY A 246 -7.18 -14.79 16.91
CA GLY A 246 -7.67 -13.42 16.81
C GLY A 246 -6.73 -12.37 17.42
N THR A 247 -5.59 -12.76 17.98
CA THR A 247 -4.58 -11.81 18.48
C THR A 247 -4.01 -11.00 17.31
N VAL A 248 -4.02 -9.69 17.44
CA VAL A 248 -3.41 -8.77 16.47
C VAL A 248 -1.96 -8.51 16.88
N TYR A 249 -1.05 -8.73 15.94
CA TYR A 249 0.37 -8.39 16.12
C TYR A 249 0.68 -7.16 15.28
N ALA A 250 1.17 -6.12 15.93
CA ALA A 250 1.54 -4.85 15.30
C ALA A 250 2.90 -4.38 15.85
N ILE A 251 3.66 -3.69 15.02
CA ILE A 251 4.89 -3.04 15.46
C ILE A 251 4.67 -1.53 15.42
N ASN A 252 5.12 -0.86 16.47
CA ASN A 252 5.16 0.58 16.52
C ASN A 252 6.38 0.98 17.35
N ASP A 253 7.13 1.97 16.87
CA ASP A 253 8.36 2.47 17.52
C ASP A 253 9.32 1.32 17.94
N ALA A 254 9.58 0.42 16.98
CA ALA A 254 10.43 -0.79 17.14
C ALA A 254 9.99 -1.77 18.24
N VAL A 255 8.79 -1.65 18.80
CA VAL A 255 8.20 -2.57 19.77
C VAL A 255 7.11 -3.43 19.12
N LEU A 256 7.21 -4.74 19.28
CA LEU A 256 6.16 -5.68 18.87
C LEU A 256 5.09 -5.77 19.97
N TYR A 257 3.86 -5.47 19.59
CA TYR A 257 2.67 -5.56 20.44
C TYR A 257 1.84 -6.77 20.03
N ALA A 258 1.33 -7.49 21.03
CA ALA A 258 0.29 -8.50 20.91
C ALA A 258 -0.99 -7.92 21.54
N ILE A 259 -2.01 -7.68 20.73
CA ILE A 259 -3.27 -7.06 21.12
C ILE A 259 -4.34 -8.14 21.02
N GLY A 260 -4.87 -8.54 22.15
CA GLY A 260 -5.88 -9.60 22.26
C GLY A 260 -6.92 -9.27 23.32
N GLN A 261 -7.91 -10.16 23.45
CA GLN A 261 -8.88 -10.12 24.54
C GLN A 261 -8.27 -10.67 25.84
#